data_7f8d7665bf5c35e94ed3e3070ed07222
#
_entry.id   7f8d7665bf5c35e94ed3e3070ed07222
#
_cell.length_a   1.000
_cell.length_b   1.000
_cell.length_c   1.000
_cell.angle_alpha   90.00
_cell.angle_beta   90.00
_cell.angle_gamma   90.00
#
_symmetry.space_group_name_H-M   'P 1'
#
loop_
_entity.id
_entity.type
_entity.pdbx_description
1 polymer ?
#
loop_
_entity_poly.entity_id
_entity_poly.type
_entity_poly.pdbx_seq_one_letter_code
_entity_poly.pdbx_strand_id
1 'polypeptide(L)'
;TLRKIGSYLQGHPNMNETPGVDMSTGSLGQGVSAACGMALGAKIGEKPVNVYTILGDGEVEEGECWEAFMFAAHYKLSNLCVMLDRNHLQIDGTTETVMNSAPLEEKLKAFNFNVLTINGHDYDQIEAAVKAFHAENDKPTCIILDTVKGTGVSFMTNSVDWHGKGPNDEEYAVAMQELNAAYAALEQEDK
;
A
#
# COMPACT_ATOMS: atom_id res chain seq x y z
N THR A 1 17.81 -9.49 9.09
CA THR A 1 17.01 -9.92 10.27
C THR A 1 15.54 -10.14 9.94
N LEU A 2 15.08 -9.81 8.71
CA LEU A 2 13.69 -9.97 8.26
C LEU A 2 13.21 -11.42 8.52
N ARG A 3 12.05 -11.56 9.18
CA ARG A 3 11.37 -12.83 9.49
C ARG A 3 12.20 -13.85 10.33
N LYS A 4 13.30 -13.43 10.94
CA LYS A 4 14.05 -14.29 11.86
C LYS A 4 13.45 -14.20 13.27
N ILE A 5 13.53 -15.30 14.02
CA ILE A 5 13.09 -15.35 15.43
C ILE A 5 13.85 -14.27 16.22
N GLY A 6 13.11 -13.48 17.02
CA GLY A 6 13.66 -12.38 17.81
C GLY A 6 13.88 -11.07 17.05
N SER A 7 13.60 -11.01 15.73
CA SER A 7 13.60 -9.77 14.98
C SER A 7 12.25 -9.03 15.15
N TYR A 8 12.28 -7.70 15.23
CA TYR A 8 11.07 -6.89 15.17
C TYR A 8 10.52 -6.75 13.74
N LEU A 9 11.31 -7.13 12.71
CA LEU A 9 10.88 -7.16 11.32
C LEU A 9 10.26 -8.53 11.00
N GLN A 10 8.98 -8.68 11.31
CA GLN A 10 8.20 -9.88 11.03
C GLN A 10 7.41 -9.77 9.73
N GLY A 11 6.77 -10.87 9.31
CA GLY A 11 5.92 -10.90 8.11
C GLY A 11 4.68 -9.99 8.23
N HIS A 12 4.15 -9.85 9.45
CA HIS A 12 3.11 -8.88 9.80
C HIS A 12 3.69 -7.85 10.77
N PRO A 13 3.49 -6.55 10.53
CA PRO A 13 4.03 -5.51 11.40
C PRO A 13 3.32 -5.52 12.76
N ASN A 14 4.10 -5.30 13.82
CA ASN A 14 3.61 -5.20 15.18
C ASN A 14 3.84 -3.78 15.72
N MET A 15 2.76 -3.07 16.01
CA MET A 15 2.82 -1.68 16.48
C MET A 15 3.56 -1.51 17.81
N ASN A 16 3.64 -2.56 18.62
CA ASN A 16 4.33 -2.52 19.91
C ASN A 16 5.85 -2.72 19.79
N GLU A 17 6.34 -3.18 18.64
CA GLU A 17 7.75 -3.55 18.43
C GLU A 17 8.38 -2.85 17.23
N THR A 18 7.61 -2.61 16.16
CA THR A 18 8.15 -2.04 14.92
C THR A 18 7.99 -0.52 14.92
N PRO A 19 9.09 0.26 15.02
CA PRO A 19 9.01 1.72 14.99
C PRO A 19 8.33 2.24 13.72
N GLY A 20 7.43 3.22 13.87
CA GLY A 20 6.72 3.84 12.76
C GLY A 20 5.47 3.08 12.29
N VAL A 21 5.09 2.01 12.97
CA VAL A 21 3.84 1.27 12.72
C VAL A 21 2.82 1.68 13.79
N ASP A 22 1.75 2.35 13.37
CA ASP A 22 0.71 2.83 14.27
C ASP A 22 -0.37 1.78 14.55
N MET A 23 -0.50 0.75 13.69
CA MET A 23 -1.47 -0.33 13.84
C MET A 23 -0.88 -1.66 13.37
N SER A 24 -1.01 -2.70 14.19
CA SER A 24 -0.70 -4.08 13.78
C SER A 24 -1.72 -4.55 12.75
N THR A 25 -1.25 -4.99 11.59
CA THR A 25 -2.07 -5.44 10.46
C THR A 25 -1.58 -6.77 9.91
N GLY A 26 -2.26 -7.31 8.88
CA GLY A 26 -1.90 -8.57 8.22
C GLY A 26 -3.08 -9.52 8.03
N SER A 27 -4.15 -9.36 8.83
CA SER A 27 -5.45 -9.96 8.52
C SER A 27 -6.12 -9.06 7.48
N LEU A 28 -6.20 -9.57 6.24
CA LEU A 28 -6.64 -8.79 5.09
C LEU A 28 -8.02 -8.14 5.30
N GLY A 29 -8.16 -6.87 4.91
CA GLY A 29 -9.36 -6.06 5.05
C GLY A 29 -9.53 -5.39 6.41
N GLN A 30 -8.95 -5.91 7.50
CA GLN A 30 -9.15 -5.35 8.84
C GLN A 30 -8.39 -4.03 9.06
N GLY A 31 -7.22 -3.88 8.43
CA GLY A 31 -6.42 -2.66 8.54
C GLY A 31 -7.16 -1.41 8.08
N VAL A 32 -7.86 -1.49 6.97
CA VAL A 32 -8.63 -0.35 6.43
C VAL A 32 -9.83 -0.01 7.30
N SER A 33 -10.49 -1.01 7.90
CA SER A 33 -11.57 -0.79 8.87
C SER A 33 -11.09 -0.05 10.11
N ALA A 34 -9.93 -0.45 10.65
CA ALA A 34 -9.29 0.26 11.77
C ALA A 34 -8.90 1.70 11.37
N ALA A 35 -8.34 1.91 10.18
CA ALA A 35 -7.99 3.23 9.65
C ALA A 35 -9.22 4.15 9.54
N CYS A 36 -10.37 3.62 9.09
CA CYS A 36 -11.63 4.35 9.08
C CYS A 36 -12.05 4.81 10.49
N GLY A 37 -11.90 3.92 11.48
CA GLY A 37 -12.18 4.25 12.89
C GLY A 37 -11.25 5.35 13.42
N MET A 38 -9.95 5.28 13.10
CA MET A 38 -8.97 6.31 13.48
C MET A 38 -9.30 7.66 12.83
N ALA A 39 -9.61 7.67 11.53
CA ALA A 39 -9.96 8.87 10.79
C ALA A 39 -11.24 9.52 11.34
N LEU A 40 -12.26 8.73 11.64
CA LEU A 40 -13.50 9.22 12.28
C LEU A 40 -13.23 9.76 13.68
N GLY A 41 -12.45 9.04 14.49
CA GLY A 41 -12.06 9.47 15.83
C GLY A 41 -11.32 10.83 15.81
N ALA A 42 -10.39 11.01 14.89
CA ALA A 42 -9.69 12.27 14.69
C ALA A 42 -10.65 13.40 14.28
N LYS A 43 -11.58 13.11 13.36
CA LYS A 43 -12.59 14.07 12.90
C LYS A 43 -13.55 14.51 14.02
N ILE A 44 -14.07 13.55 14.82
CA ILE A 44 -14.94 13.85 15.96
C ILE A 44 -14.19 14.63 17.05
N GLY A 45 -12.93 14.28 17.28
CA GLY A 45 -12.07 14.95 18.26
C GLY A 45 -11.48 16.27 17.78
N GLU A 46 -11.84 16.74 16.56
CA GLU A 46 -11.32 17.96 15.95
C GLU A 46 -9.78 18.00 15.92
N LYS A 47 -9.17 16.82 15.69
CA LYS A 47 -7.71 16.69 15.60
C LYS A 47 -7.24 16.80 14.13
N PRO A 48 -6.22 17.62 13.82
CA PRO A 48 -5.70 17.76 12.46
C PRO A 48 -4.81 16.56 12.09
N VAL A 49 -5.39 15.36 12.09
CA VAL A 49 -4.68 14.10 11.81
C VAL A 49 -5.18 13.53 10.50
N ASN A 50 -4.26 13.24 9.60
CA ASN A 50 -4.49 12.44 8.41
C ASN A 50 -4.11 10.98 8.69
N VAL A 51 -4.93 10.07 8.21
CA VAL A 51 -4.74 8.63 8.36
C VAL A 51 -4.42 8.03 6.99
N TYR A 52 -3.35 7.26 6.92
CA TYR A 52 -2.91 6.56 5.72
C TYR A 52 -3.00 5.06 5.93
N THR A 53 -3.47 4.34 4.93
CA THR A 53 -3.47 2.88 4.92
C THR A 53 -3.05 2.39 3.55
N ILE A 54 -2.27 1.31 3.50
CA ILE A 54 -1.85 0.66 2.27
C ILE A 54 -2.55 -0.68 2.19
N LEU A 55 -3.19 -0.95 1.05
CA LEU A 55 -3.83 -2.21 0.73
C LEU A 55 -3.20 -2.83 -0.50
N GLY A 56 -3.15 -4.16 -0.57
CA GLY A 56 -2.86 -4.87 -1.80
C GLY A 56 -4.09 -5.00 -2.69
N ASP A 57 -3.89 -5.18 -3.99
CA ASP A 57 -4.98 -5.41 -4.94
C ASP A 57 -5.68 -6.76 -4.75
N GLY A 58 -4.97 -7.78 -4.23
CA GLY A 58 -5.58 -9.02 -3.76
C GLY A 58 -6.34 -8.84 -2.43
N GLU A 59 -5.92 -7.91 -1.58
CA GLU A 59 -6.61 -7.63 -0.30
C GLU A 59 -8.00 -7.04 -0.51
N VAL A 60 -8.23 -6.25 -1.55
CA VAL A 60 -9.55 -5.67 -1.84
C VAL A 60 -10.56 -6.69 -2.38
N GLU A 61 -10.20 -7.96 -2.49
CA GLU A 61 -11.15 -9.05 -2.70
C GLU A 61 -11.95 -9.38 -1.44
N GLU A 62 -11.45 -8.98 -0.25
CA GLU A 62 -12.16 -9.11 1.01
C GLU A 62 -13.39 -8.17 1.08
N GLY A 63 -14.54 -8.73 1.45
CA GLY A 63 -15.78 -7.96 1.59
C GLY A 63 -15.68 -6.82 2.58
N GLU A 64 -14.90 -6.99 3.65
CA GLU A 64 -14.66 -6.00 4.70
C GLU A 64 -14.05 -4.70 4.14
N CYS A 65 -13.22 -4.77 3.09
CA CYS A 65 -12.70 -3.58 2.42
C CYS A 65 -13.84 -2.71 1.87
N TRP A 66 -14.82 -3.31 1.20
CA TRP A 66 -15.95 -2.59 0.61
C TRP A 66 -16.91 -2.05 1.66
N GLU A 67 -17.09 -2.76 2.78
CA GLU A 67 -17.82 -2.25 3.95
C GLU A 67 -17.13 -1.02 4.54
N ALA A 68 -15.80 -1.06 4.69
CA ALA A 68 -14.99 0.07 5.14
C ALA A 68 -15.08 1.25 4.16
N PHE A 69 -15.08 1.01 2.85
CA PHE A 69 -15.21 2.08 1.85
C PHE A 69 -16.58 2.75 1.90
N MET A 70 -17.67 1.99 2.07
CA MET A 70 -19.01 2.56 2.30
C MET A 70 -19.03 3.44 3.55
N PHE A 71 -18.44 2.96 4.64
CA PHE A 71 -18.35 3.70 5.89
C PHE A 71 -17.55 5.00 5.71
N ALA A 72 -16.37 4.94 5.09
CA ALA A 72 -15.51 6.10 4.86
C ALA A 72 -16.22 7.18 4.04
N ALA A 73 -16.91 6.78 2.98
CA ALA A 73 -17.69 7.68 2.14
C ALA A 73 -18.89 8.28 2.89
N HIS A 74 -19.63 7.46 3.65
CA HIS A 74 -20.78 7.92 4.43
C HIS A 74 -20.41 9.01 5.43
N TYR A 75 -19.31 8.81 6.17
CA TYR A 75 -18.82 9.78 7.16
C TYR A 75 -17.93 10.88 6.55
N LYS A 76 -17.74 10.87 5.21
CA LYS A 76 -16.93 11.87 4.50
C LYS A 76 -15.55 12.01 5.14
N LEU A 77 -14.84 10.91 5.28
CA LEU A 77 -13.53 10.89 5.91
C LEU A 77 -12.46 11.47 4.96
N SER A 78 -12.52 12.78 4.74
CA SER A 78 -11.56 13.48 3.87
C SER A 78 -10.12 13.45 4.40
N ASN A 79 -9.95 13.09 5.66
CA ASN A 79 -8.67 12.84 6.30
C ASN A 79 -8.18 11.38 6.19
N LEU A 80 -8.82 10.54 5.38
CA LEU A 80 -8.41 9.17 5.10
C LEU A 80 -7.84 9.07 3.68
N CYS A 81 -6.59 8.60 3.59
CA CYS A 81 -5.91 8.25 2.35
C CYS A 81 -5.71 6.73 2.29
N VAL A 82 -6.37 6.08 1.35
CA VAL A 82 -6.15 4.68 1.00
C VAL A 82 -5.16 4.63 -0.17
N MET A 83 -4.01 4.01 0.04
CA MET A 83 -3.04 3.72 -1.02
C MET A 83 -3.22 2.27 -1.44
N LEU A 84 -3.60 2.00 -2.68
CA LEU A 84 -3.85 0.67 -3.20
C LEU A 84 -2.69 0.26 -4.10
N ASP A 85 -1.86 -0.68 -3.62
CA ASP A 85 -0.77 -1.26 -4.38
C ASP A 85 -1.32 -2.25 -5.42
N ARG A 86 -1.49 -1.77 -6.65
CA ARG A 86 -1.95 -2.56 -7.79
C ARG A 86 -0.75 -3.16 -8.51
N ASN A 87 -0.24 -4.26 -7.99
CA ASN A 87 0.88 -4.99 -8.59
C ASN A 87 0.43 -6.21 -9.40
N HIS A 88 -0.87 -6.45 -9.52
CA HIS A 88 -1.53 -7.52 -10.27
C HIS A 88 -1.20 -8.95 -9.79
N LEU A 89 -0.57 -9.11 -8.62
CA LEU A 89 -0.18 -10.41 -8.08
C LEU A 89 -0.69 -10.61 -6.65
N GLN A 90 -1.12 -11.83 -6.39
CA GLN A 90 -1.41 -12.34 -5.05
C GLN A 90 -0.72 -13.71 -4.86
N ILE A 91 -0.86 -14.35 -3.71
CA ILE A 91 -0.13 -15.58 -3.35
C ILE A 91 -0.25 -16.67 -4.41
N ASP A 92 -1.45 -16.88 -4.96
CA ASP A 92 -1.79 -18.02 -5.84
C ASP A 92 -1.68 -17.68 -7.34
N GLY A 93 -1.29 -16.46 -7.70
CA GLY A 93 -1.18 -16.06 -9.10
C GLY A 93 -1.50 -14.60 -9.36
N THR A 94 -1.95 -14.30 -10.58
CA THR A 94 -2.40 -12.94 -10.91
C THR A 94 -3.80 -12.69 -10.31
N THR A 95 -4.05 -11.46 -9.87
CA THR A 95 -5.37 -11.06 -9.37
C THR A 95 -6.46 -11.29 -10.43
N GLU A 96 -6.11 -11.12 -11.72
CA GLU A 96 -7.04 -11.37 -12.83
C GLU A 96 -7.49 -12.85 -12.93
N THR A 97 -6.59 -13.80 -12.66
CA THR A 97 -6.88 -15.24 -12.78
C THR A 97 -7.42 -15.87 -11.51
N VAL A 98 -7.03 -15.35 -10.33
CA VAL A 98 -7.48 -15.89 -9.03
C VAL A 98 -8.86 -15.34 -8.66
N MET A 99 -8.97 -14.02 -8.57
CA MET A 99 -10.26 -13.34 -8.33
C MET A 99 -10.17 -11.90 -8.87
N ASN A 100 -10.79 -11.64 -10.00
CA ASN A 100 -10.72 -10.36 -10.68
C ASN A 100 -11.55 -9.28 -9.98
N SER A 101 -10.90 -8.39 -9.28
CA SER A 101 -11.51 -7.24 -8.60
C SER A 101 -11.72 -6.01 -9.50
N ALA A 102 -11.23 -6.04 -10.76
CA ALA A 102 -11.40 -4.91 -11.69
C ALA A 102 -12.88 -4.69 -12.09
N PRO A 103 -13.26 -3.49 -12.55
CA PRO A 103 -12.48 -2.26 -12.59
C PRO A 103 -12.47 -1.54 -11.24
N LEU A 104 -11.29 -1.28 -10.68
CA LEU A 104 -11.17 -0.71 -9.33
C LEU A 104 -11.48 0.78 -9.29
N GLU A 105 -11.03 1.55 -10.29
CA GLU A 105 -11.29 3.00 -10.37
C GLU A 105 -12.78 3.31 -10.36
N GLU A 106 -13.54 2.63 -11.21
CA GLU A 106 -14.98 2.86 -11.36
C GLU A 106 -15.74 2.44 -10.11
N LYS A 107 -15.36 1.32 -9.51
CA LYS A 107 -15.94 0.85 -8.25
C LYS A 107 -15.71 1.85 -7.13
N LEU A 108 -14.47 2.31 -6.92
CA LEU A 108 -14.13 3.28 -5.88
C LEU A 108 -14.81 4.63 -6.12
N LYS A 109 -14.89 5.10 -7.38
CA LYS A 109 -15.68 6.30 -7.74
C LYS A 109 -17.16 6.12 -7.42
N ALA A 110 -17.73 4.93 -7.69
CA ALA A 110 -19.11 4.61 -7.33
C ALA A 110 -19.34 4.57 -5.81
N PHE A 111 -18.31 4.22 -5.04
CA PHE A 111 -18.28 4.35 -3.58
C PHE A 111 -18.02 5.79 -3.10
N ASN A 112 -18.00 6.76 -4.01
CA ASN A 112 -17.85 8.18 -3.71
C ASN A 112 -16.48 8.58 -3.14
N PHE A 113 -15.42 7.89 -3.55
CA PHE A 113 -14.05 8.30 -3.30
C PHE A 113 -13.56 9.34 -4.32
N ASN A 114 -12.62 10.18 -3.90
CA ASN A 114 -11.68 10.85 -4.79
C ASN A 114 -10.64 9.81 -5.22
N VAL A 115 -10.53 9.49 -6.52
CA VAL A 115 -9.68 8.41 -7.02
C VAL A 115 -8.61 8.96 -7.94
N LEU A 116 -7.36 8.67 -7.63
CA LEU A 116 -6.17 9.02 -8.40
C LEU A 116 -5.45 7.74 -8.79
N THR A 117 -5.13 7.55 -10.07
CA THR A 117 -4.31 6.43 -10.55
C THR A 117 -2.98 6.98 -11.04
N ILE A 118 -1.89 6.44 -10.54
CA ILE A 118 -0.53 6.92 -10.79
C ILE A 118 0.44 5.76 -11.00
N ASN A 119 1.60 6.05 -11.61
CA ASN A 119 2.74 5.14 -11.55
C ASN A 119 3.30 5.13 -10.12
N GLY A 120 3.17 4.00 -9.42
CA GLY A 120 3.62 3.84 -8.03
C GLY A 120 5.15 3.79 -7.86
N HIS A 121 5.92 3.82 -8.95
CA HIS A 121 7.38 3.94 -8.93
C HIS A 121 7.90 5.34 -9.28
N ASP A 122 6.99 6.31 -9.51
CA ASP A 122 7.31 7.69 -9.86
C ASP A 122 7.07 8.61 -8.65
N TYR A 123 8.15 9.09 -8.06
CA TYR A 123 8.10 9.92 -6.84
C TYR A 123 7.39 11.25 -7.05
N ASP A 124 7.48 11.86 -8.24
CA ASP A 124 6.81 13.13 -8.54
C ASP A 124 5.29 12.92 -8.60
N GLN A 125 4.84 11.80 -9.18
CA GLN A 125 3.42 11.45 -9.20
C GLN A 125 2.90 11.11 -7.81
N ILE A 126 3.68 10.41 -6.98
CA ILE A 126 3.33 10.10 -5.59
C ILE A 126 3.17 11.40 -4.79
N GLU A 127 4.14 12.31 -4.89
CA GLU A 127 4.09 13.60 -4.21
C GLU A 127 2.87 14.44 -4.65
N ALA A 128 2.61 14.49 -5.96
CA ALA A 128 1.45 15.20 -6.51
C ALA A 128 0.13 14.62 -6.01
N ALA A 129 0.01 13.29 -5.96
CA ALA A 129 -1.19 12.61 -5.47
C ALA A 129 -1.43 12.85 -3.97
N VAL A 130 -0.37 12.84 -3.16
CA VAL A 130 -0.47 13.17 -1.73
C VAL A 130 -0.86 14.64 -1.52
N LYS A 131 -0.31 15.57 -2.32
CA LYS A 131 -0.74 16.98 -2.29
C LYS A 131 -2.22 17.13 -2.67
N ALA A 132 -2.69 16.37 -3.66
CA ALA A 132 -4.10 16.37 -4.05
C ALA A 132 -5.00 15.81 -2.93
N PHE A 133 -4.57 14.74 -2.23
CA PHE A 133 -5.27 14.28 -1.04
C PHE A 133 -5.37 15.35 0.04
N HIS A 134 -4.30 16.07 0.34
CA HIS A 134 -4.31 17.15 1.34
C HIS A 134 -5.22 18.34 0.95
N ALA A 135 -5.52 18.51 -0.33
CA ALA A 135 -6.42 19.55 -0.83
C ALA A 135 -7.90 19.09 -0.86
N GLU A 136 -8.16 17.78 -0.74
CA GLU A 136 -9.51 17.23 -0.71
C GLU A 136 -10.17 17.45 0.67
N ASN A 137 -11.39 17.95 0.72
CA ASN A 137 -12.05 18.30 1.97
C ASN A 137 -13.42 17.64 2.18
N ASP A 138 -13.93 16.89 1.21
CA ASP A 138 -15.27 16.31 1.27
C ASP A 138 -15.31 14.79 1.20
N LYS A 139 -14.34 14.16 0.53
CA LYS A 139 -14.34 12.73 0.24
C LYS A 139 -13.07 12.03 0.77
N PRO A 140 -13.16 10.75 1.16
CA PRO A 140 -11.95 9.94 1.31
C PRO A 140 -11.23 9.82 -0.04
N THR A 141 -9.91 9.73 -0.01
CA THR A 141 -9.09 9.60 -1.21
C THR A 141 -8.54 8.18 -1.33
N CYS A 142 -8.62 7.61 -2.53
CA CYS A 142 -7.88 6.40 -2.90
C CYS A 142 -6.85 6.74 -3.98
N ILE A 143 -5.58 6.48 -3.70
CA ILE A 143 -4.49 6.56 -4.66
C ILE A 143 -4.16 5.14 -5.10
N ILE A 144 -4.50 4.82 -6.35
CA ILE A 144 -4.14 3.53 -6.96
C ILE A 144 -2.73 3.66 -7.52
N LEU A 145 -1.83 2.88 -6.95
CA LEU A 145 -0.42 2.84 -7.29
C LEU A 145 -0.20 1.68 -8.27
N ASP A 146 -0.02 1.96 -9.56
CA ASP A 146 0.41 0.95 -10.51
C ASP A 146 1.87 0.62 -10.26
N THR A 147 2.13 -0.60 -9.79
CA THR A 147 3.46 -1.06 -9.40
C THR A 147 3.80 -2.39 -10.07
N VAL A 148 5.06 -2.76 -9.98
CA VAL A 148 5.55 -4.08 -10.33
C VAL A 148 6.19 -4.70 -9.09
N LYS A 149 5.62 -5.81 -8.61
CA LYS A 149 6.17 -6.53 -7.45
C LYS A 149 7.64 -6.86 -7.64
N GLY A 150 8.49 -6.56 -6.63
CA GLY A 150 9.90 -6.88 -6.65
C GLY A 150 10.76 -6.01 -7.56
N THR A 151 10.27 -4.84 -8.00
CA THR A 151 11.02 -3.86 -8.80
C THR A 151 12.37 -3.56 -8.17
N GLY A 152 13.42 -3.51 -9.02
CA GLY A 152 14.79 -3.21 -8.63
C GLY A 152 15.66 -4.46 -8.44
N VAL A 153 15.06 -5.65 -8.35
CA VAL A 153 15.80 -6.92 -8.23
C VAL A 153 15.30 -7.89 -9.30
N SER A 154 16.18 -8.27 -10.22
CA SER A 154 15.83 -8.98 -11.44
C SER A 154 15.08 -10.29 -11.20
N PHE A 155 15.52 -11.10 -10.25
CA PHE A 155 14.91 -12.40 -9.91
C PHE A 155 13.64 -12.30 -9.05
N MET A 156 13.34 -11.10 -8.49
CA MET A 156 12.12 -10.85 -7.72
C MET A 156 11.01 -10.22 -8.56
N THR A 157 11.39 -9.54 -9.64
CA THR A 157 10.47 -8.75 -10.46
C THR A 157 9.34 -9.59 -11.03
N ASN A 158 8.10 -9.18 -10.74
CA ASN A 158 6.86 -9.80 -11.21
C ASN A 158 6.73 -11.30 -10.86
N SER A 159 7.24 -11.70 -9.69
CA SER A 159 7.19 -13.11 -9.23
C SER A 159 6.41 -13.24 -7.93
N VAL A 160 5.43 -14.16 -7.92
CA VAL A 160 4.61 -14.51 -6.74
C VAL A 160 5.43 -15.18 -5.65
N ASP A 161 6.52 -15.86 -6.00
CA ASP A 161 7.37 -16.60 -5.06
C ASP A 161 7.95 -15.70 -3.95
N TRP A 162 8.05 -14.40 -4.22
CA TRP A 162 8.58 -13.41 -3.29
C TRP A 162 7.53 -12.74 -2.41
N HIS A 163 6.29 -13.23 -2.43
CA HIS A 163 5.23 -12.65 -1.60
C HIS A 163 5.50 -12.84 -0.10
N GLY A 164 6.02 -13.99 0.29
CA GLY A 164 6.25 -14.32 1.72
C GLY A 164 7.65 -14.86 2.03
N LYS A 165 8.59 -14.75 1.10
CA LYS A 165 9.95 -15.27 1.22
C LYS A 165 10.96 -14.14 1.42
N GLY A 166 11.90 -14.30 2.34
CA GLY A 166 13.10 -13.48 2.43
C GLY A 166 14.22 -14.08 1.60
N PRO A 167 15.15 -13.28 1.04
CA PRO A 167 16.30 -13.79 0.30
C PRO A 167 17.27 -14.56 1.23
N ASN A 168 17.91 -15.60 0.71
CA ASN A 168 19.07 -16.21 1.33
C ASN A 168 20.33 -15.34 1.10
N ASP A 169 21.49 -15.76 1.65
CA ASP A 169 22.70 -14.93 1.60
C ASP A 169 23.24 -14.73 0.16
N GLU A 170 23.07 -15.72 -0.73
CA GLU A 170 23.48 -15.64 -2.13
C GLU A 170 22.53 -14.72 -2.92
N GLU A 171 21.23 -14.92 -2.75
CA GLU A 171 20.18 -14.06 -3.33
C GLU A 171 20.33 -12.62 -2.85
N TYR A 172 20.63 -12.42 -1.56
CA TYR A 172 20.89 -11.10 -0.99
C TYR A 172 22.10 -10.42 -1.63
N ALA A 173 23.20 -11.16 -1.84
CA ALA A 173 24.40 -10.59 -2.47
C ALA A 173 24.12 -10.10 -3.90
N VAL A 174 23.36 -10.87 -4.70
CA VAL A 174 22.95 -10.47 -6.05
C VAL A 174 22.02 -9.25 -6.01
N ALA A 175 21.01 -9.26 -5.15
CA ALA A 175 20.09 -8.12 -4.99
C ALA A 175 20.82 -6.83 -4.64
N MET A 176 21.77 -6.91 -3.69
CA MET A 176 22.56 -5.74 -3.29
C MET A 176 23.49 -5.25 -4.40
N GLN A 177 24.03 -6.15 -5.23
CA GLN A 177 24.83 -5.76 -6.39
C GLN A 177 23.98 -4.95 -7.39
N GLU A 178 22.77 -5.42 -7.72
CA GLU A 178 21.86 -4.75 -8.65
C GLU A 178 21.42 -3.38 -8.11
N LEU A 179 21.00 -3.31 -6.85
CA LEU A 179 20.55 -2.08 -6.19
C LEU A 179 21.68 -1.04 -6.06
N ASN A 180 22.89 -1.47 -5.71
CA ASN A 180 24.03 -0.56 -5.63
C ASN A 180 24.43 -0.02 -7.01
N ALA A 181 24.32 -0.84 -8.07
CA ALA A 181 24.57 -0.38 -9.44
C ALA A 181 23.54 0.67 -9.88
N ALA A 182 22.25 0.43 -9.58
CA ALA A 182 21.18 1.40 -9.84
C ALA A 182 21.39 2.71 -9.07
N TYR A 183 21.71 2.62 -7.79
CA TYR A 183 21.99 3.80 -6.96
C TYR A 183 23.16 4.61 -7.51
N ALA A 184 24.27 3.97 -7.88
CA ALA A 184 25.42 4.64 -8.46
C ALA A 184 25.12 5.34 -9.79
N ALA A 185 24.16 4.82 -10.58
CA ALA A 185 23.71 5.46 -11.81
C ALA A 185 22.96 6.77 -11.51
N LEU A 186 22.06 6.75 -10.53
CA LEU A 186 21.31 7.96 -10.08
C LEU A 186 22.24 9.05 -9.57
N GLU A 187 23.26 8.70 -8.79
CA GLU A 187 24.24 9.70 -8.29
C GLU A 187 25.06 10.39 -9.44
N GLN A 188 25.10 9.79 -10.63
CA GLN A 188 25.75 10.38 -11.79
C GLN A 188 24.83 11.31 -12.59
N GLU A 189 23.52 11.07 -12.55
CA GLU A 189 22.51 11.92 -13.21
C GLU A 189 22.30 13.24 -12.47
N ASP A 190 22.50 13.25 -11.16
CA ASP A 190 22.35 14.44 -10.30
C ASP A 190 23.56 15.39 -10.30
N LYS A 191 24.61 15.11 -11.07
CA LYS A 191 25.83 15.93 -11.20
C LYS A 191 25.89 16.68 -12.53
#